data_993bfec7e4976cd8d67c0d154e4b9104
#
_entry.id   993bfec7e4976cd8d67c0d154e4b9104
#
_cell.length_a   1.000
_cell.length_b   1.000
_cell.length_c   1.000
_cell.angle_alpha   90.00
_cell.angle_beta   90.00
_cell.angle_gamma   90.00
#
_symmetry.space_group_name_H-M   'P 1'
#
loop_
_entity.id
_entity.type
_entity.pdbx_description
1 polymer ?
#
loop_
_entity_poly.entity_id
_entity_poly.type
_entity_poly.pdbx_seq_one_letter_code
_entity_poly.pdbx_strand_id
1 'polypeptide(L)'
;MSFLSRIAIVIAALASVSGCSIIYKSTGWVVYDLTDRHITPYTMTVDDIGVACSTTQGLQPMVMAFTRVTSTPDRASLMMNMMAGSCAEADASEDSLAYIRAFKAQNINEAKDARIREKRGYAIAAARQYKAYQNMVHEFGEPGGKKCPSLSKKDRVYWALGNLAGLQAVMSDLRAQSVVNVPKDIAMKTVRGLQCLDNQEFWGLPLAAQAGLWILMPDTAPEGVDPWVEMAAAARGGSDSGVRLSHAVEVVIADGSGNPEQVRDAIRRHAASLKVDKPNRDYQLLDLVASRQILAVSDRLWTEGTGSRTPVGGLGTFWDDEKKSAAPSLSIDDLLED
;
A
#
# COMPACT_ATOMS: atom_id res chain seq x y z
N MET A 1 48.35 21.90 -41.89
CA MET A 1 47.40 22.23 -40.81
C MET A 1 48.15 22.80 -39.65
N SER A 2 47.86 24.04 -39.29
CA SER A 2 48.55 24.71 -38.19
C SER A 2 48.21 24.08 -36.85
N PHE A 3 49.11 24.18 -35.88
CA PHE A 3 48.90 23.67 -34.50
C PHE A 3 47.56 24.19 -33.90
N LEU A 4 47.20 25.43 -34.19
CA LEU A 4 45.91 26.04 -33.79
C LEU A 4 44.69 25.31 -34.41
N SER A 5 44.77 24.85 -35.66
CA SER A 5 43.70 24.10 -36.33
C SER A 5 43.47 22.71 -35.68
N ARG A 6 44.52 22.07 -35.21
CA ARG A 6 44.43 20.78 -34.50
C ARG A 6 43.82 20.93 -33.13
N ILE A 7 44.17 22.01 -32.39
CA ILE A 7 43.56 22.34 -31.10
C ILE A 7 42.06 22.66 -31.25
N ALA A 8 41.69 23.42 -32.27
CA ALA A 8 40.30 23.76 -32.53
C ALA A 8 39.45 22.50 -32.85
N ILE A 9 39.99 21.55 -33.61
CA ILE A 9 39.29 20.28 -33.90
C ILE A 9 39.12 19.42 -32.65
N VAL A 10 40.15 19.35 -31.80
CA VAL A 10 40.09 18.58 -30.54
C VAL A 10 39.08 19.21 -29.59
N ILE A 11 39.05 20.54 -29.46
CA ILE A 11 38.04 21.24 -28.64
C ILE A 11 36.66 21.04 -29.18
N ALA A 12 36.44 21.10 -30.50
CA ALA A 12 35.13 20.86 -31.12
C ALA A 12 34.68 19.40 -30.93
N ALA A 13 35.58 18.41 -31.01
CA ALA A 13 35.28 17.00 -30.75
C ALA A 13 34.96 16.74 -29.28
N LEU A 14 35.70 17.35 -28.36
CA LEU A 14 35.40 17.27 -26.92
C LEU A 14 34.04 17.95 -26.57
N ALA A 15 33.72 19.09 -27.18
CA ALA A 15 32.46 19.77 -27.02
C ALA A 15 31.26 18.98 -27.54
N SER A 16 31.44 18.24 -28.65
CA SER A 16 30.35 17.40 -29.20
C SER A 16 30.06 16.16 -28.34
N VAL A 17 31.06 15.57 -27.69
CA VAL A 17 30.86 14.44 -26.76
C VAL A 17 30.24 14.91 -25.45
N SER A 18 30.59 16.11 -24.96
CA SER A 18 29.99 16.70 -23.75
C SER A 18 28.54 17.13 -23.97
N GLY A 19 28.16 17.53 -25.18
CA GLY A 19 26.80 17.99 -25.50
C GLY A 19 25.73 16.94 -25.30
N CYS A 20 25.97 15.68 -25.68
CA CYS A 20 25.02 14.59 -25.48
C CYS A 20 24.76 14.31 -23.98
N SER A 21 25.78 14.33 -23.15
CA SER A 21 25.64 14.12 -21.71
C SER A 21 24.79 15.22 -21.03
N ILE A 22 24.95 16.46 -21.45
CA ILE A 22 24.17 17.60 -20.92
C ILE A 22 22.70 17.47 -21.31
N ILE A 23 22.41 17.09 -22.56
CA ILE A 23 21.03 16.89 -23.05
C ILE A 23 20.35 15.77 -22.26
N TYR A 24 20.96 14.61 -22.10
CA TYR A 24 20.35 13.52 -21.34
C TYR A 24 20.16 13.87 -19.87
N LYS A 25 21.10 14.60 -19.26
CA LYS A 25 21.00 15.05 -17.88
C LYS A 25 19.84 16.03 -17.69
N SER A 26 19.73 17.04 -18.55
CA SER A 26 18.63 18.03 -18.50
C SER A 26 17.26 17.36 -18.75
N THR A 27 17.18 16.45 -19.74
CA THR A 27 15.97 15.67 -20.00
C THR A 27 15.57 14.84 -18.79
N GLY A 28 16.52 14.19 -18.12
CA GLY A 28 16.26 13.43 -16.90
C GLY A 28 15.67 14.30 -15.78
N TRP A 29 16.20 15.49 -15.55
CA TRP A 29 15.64 16.44 -14.58
C TRP A 29 14.21 16.86 -14.93
N VAL A 30 13.92 17.14 -16.19
CA VAL A 30 12.56 17.47 -16.65
C VAL A 30 11.61 16.29 -16.43
N VAL A 31 12.03 15.08 -16.76
CA VAL A 31 11.22 13.87 -16.52
C VAL A 31 10.95 13.66 -15.03
N TYR A 32 11.94 13.90 -14.17
CA TYR A 32 11.76 13.77 -12.72
C TYR A 32 10.79 14.83 -12.17
N ASP A 33 10.95 16.09 -12.58
CA ASP A 33 10.07 17.18 -12.18
C ASP A 33 8.63 16.94 -12.68
N LEU A 34 8.46 16.49 -13.92
CA LEU A 34 7.15 16.10 -14.47
C LEU A 34 6.52 14.96 -13.66
N THR A 35 7.31 13.95 -13.31
CA THR A 35 6.82 12.81 -12.53
C THR A 35 6.40 13.24 -11.13
N ASP A 36 7.22 14.02 -10.44
CA ASP A 36 6.95 14.44 -9.07
C ASP A 36 5.81 15.47 -8.96
N ARG A 37 5.71 16.42 -9.90
CA ARG A 37 4.75 17.52 -9.81
C ARG A 37 3.43 17.28 -10.53
N HIS A 38 3.40 16.39 -11.51
CA HIS A 38 2.22 16.21 -12.36
C HIS A 38 1.74 14.75 -12.39
N ILE A 39 2.62 13.78 -12.70
CA ILE A 39 2.20 12.39 -12.84
C ILE A 39 1.80 11.80 -11.49
N THR A 40 2.62 11.96 -10.45
CA THR A 40 2.31 11.43 -9.12
C THR A 40 1.03 12.00 -8.52
N PRO A 41 0.80 13.34 -8.48
CA PRO A 41 -0.47 13.88 -8.00
C PRO A 41 -1.67 13.42 -8.84
N TYR A 42 -1.56 13.38 -10.16
CA TYR A 42 -2.63 12.87 -11.03
C TYR A 42 -2.94 11.40 -10.72
N THR A 43 -1.91 10.55 -10.58
CA THR A 43 -2.09 9.13 -10.25
C THR A 43 -2.81 8.94 -8.91
N MET A 44 -2.61 9.83 -7.94
CA MET A 44 -3.30 9.78 -6.65
C MET A 44 -4.81 10.02 -6.76
N THR A 45 -5.28 10.71 -7.81
CA THR A 45 -6.70 10.98 -8.05
C THR A 45 -7.40 9.90 -8.88
N VAL A 46 -6.66 8.90 -9.38
CA VAL A 46 -7.21 7.84 -10.25
C VAL A 46 -8.13 6.92 -9.46
N ASP A 47 -9.25 6.54 -10.07
CA ASP A 47 -10.25 5.63 -9.52
C ASP A 47 -10.16 4.19 -10.07
N ASP A 48 -9.07 3.88 -10.78
CA ASP A 48 -8.77 2.56 -11.34
C ASP A 48 -7.38 2.09 -10.90
N ILE A 49 -7.35 1.11 -9.98
CA ILE A 49 -6.10 0.51 -9.49
C ILE A 49 -5.34 -0.21 -10.61
N GLY A 50 -6.05 -0.83 -11.58
CA GLY A 50 -5.43 -1.52 -12.71
C GLY A 50 -4.64 -0.55 -13.59
N VAL A 51 -5.21 0.62 -13.89
CA VAL A 51 -4.53 1.70 -14.60
C VAL A 51 -3.33 2.21 -13.79
N ALA A 52 -3.49 2.44 -12.49
CA ALA A 52 -2.39 2.88 -11.63
C ALA A 52 -1.25 1.86 -11.58
N CYS A 53 -1.55 0.55 -11.48
CA CYS A 53 -0.56 -0.53 -11.53
C CYS A 53 0.20 -0.57 -12.85
N SER A 54 -0.52 -0.53 -13.97
CA SER A 54 0.07 -0.60 -15.31
C SER A 54 0.94 0.62 -15.61
N THR A 55 0.44 1.81 -15.28
CA THR A 55 1.18 3.07 -15.44
C THR A 55 2.48 3.06 -14.61
N THR A 56 2.39 2.67 -13.35
CA THR A 56 3.55 2.65 -12.46
C THR A 56 4.60 1.67 -12.94
N GLN A 57 4.22 0.45 -13.33
CA GLN A 57 5.16 -0.57 -13.79
C GLN A 57 5.78 -0.23 -15.14
N GLY A 58 5.00 0.40 -16.05
CA GLY A 58 5.51 0.83 -17.36
C GLY A 58 6.41 2.06 -17.27
N LEU A 59 6.10 3.01 -16.40
CA LEU A 59 6.85 4.26 -16.27
C LEU A 59 8.14 4.10 -15.46
N GLN A 60 8.17 3.20 -14.48
CA GLN A 60 9.32 3.02 -13.60
C GLN A 60 10.64 2.76 -14.34
N PRO A 61 10.74 1.80 -15.29
CA PRO A 61 11.98 1.57 -16.02
C PRO A 61 12.43 2.79 -16.82
N MET A 62 11.49 3.54 -17.38
CA MET A 62 11.75 4.74 -18.17
C MET A 62 12.35 5.86 -17.30
N VAL A 63 11.74 6.14 -16.15
CA VAL A 63 12.24 7.14 -15.21
C VAL A 63 13.60 6.71 -14.63
N MET A 64 13.73 5.46 -14.22
CA MET A 64 14.95 4.93 -13.64
C MET A 64 16.12 4.82 -14.62
N ALA A 65 15.87 4.75 -15.93
CA ALA A 65 16.94 4.76 -16.94
C ALA A 65 17.79 6.04 -16.87
N PHE A 66 17.21 7.16 -16.46
CA PHE A 66 17.94 8.42 -16.30
C PHE A 66 18.91 8.44 -15.12
N THR A 67 18.82 7.51 -14.17
CA THR A 67 19.78 7.41 -13.05
C THR A 67 21.21 7.14 -13.52
N ARG A 68 21.37 6.72 -14.77
CA ARG A 68 22.70 6.55 -15.40
C ARG A 68 23.40 7.88 -15.66
N VAL A 69 22.69 8.99 -15.70
CA VAL A 69 23.20 10.33 -16.04
C VAL A 69 22.79 11.41 -15.02
N THR A 70 21.88 11.08 -14.10
CA THR A 70 21.38 11.98 -13.04
C THR A 70 21.43 11.28 -11.67
N SER A 71 21.13 12.00 -10.60
CA SER A 71 20.85 11.40 -9.29
C SER A 71 19.55 10.58 -9.31
N THR A 72 19.38 9.68 -8.33
CA THR A 72 18.15 8.89 -8.18
C THR A 72 16.96 9.80 -7.87
N PRO A 73 15.81 9.63 -8.54
CA PRO A 73 14.61 10.40 -8.25
C PRO A 73 13.84 9.73 -7.08
N ASP A 74 14.34 9.86 -5.85
CA ASP A 74 13.89 9.09 -4.71
C ASP A 74 12.38 9.23 -4.42
N ARG A 75 11.81 10.42 -4.53
CA ARG A 75 10.37 10.65 -4.34
C ARG A 75 9.53 9.89 -5.37
N ALA A 76 9.84 10.04 -6.65
CA ALA A 76 9.15 9.34 -7.73
C ALA A 76 9.34 7.82 -7.60
N SER A 77 10.56 7.38 -7.29
CA SER A 77 10.90 5.97 -7.10
C SER A 77 10.17 5.35 -5.91
N LEU A 78 10.01 6.09 -4.79
CA LEU A 78 9.24 5.67 -3.63
C LEU A 78 7.80 5.35 -4.05
N MET A 79 7.12 6.29 -4.69
CA MET A 79 5.71 6.14 -5.07
C MET A 79 5.51 4.99 -6.05
N MET A 80 6.38 4.89 -7.07
CA MET A 80 6.31 3.81 -8.05
C MET A 80 6.56 2.43 -7.41
N ASN A 81 7.57 2.31 -6.55
CA ASN A 81 7.88 1.06 -5.88
C ASN A 81 6.78 0.65 -4.88
N MET A 82 6.22 1.60 -4.13
CA MET A 82 5.11 1.34 -3.23
C MET A 82 3.89 0.81 -3.99
N MET A 83 3.48 1.48 -5.06
CA MET A 83 2.33 1.05 -5.87
C MET A 83 2.60 -0.31 -6.54
N ALA A 84 3.78 -0.49 -7.16
CA ALA A 84 4.16 -1.77 -7.74
C ALA A 84 4.25 -2.91 -6.71
N GLY A 85 4.58 -2.59 -5.46
CA GLY A 85 4.54 -3.53 -4.33
C GLY A 85 3.12 -3.93 -3.97
N SER A 86 2.20 -2.96 -3.86
CA SER A 86 0.77 -3.21 -3.59
C SER A 86 0.10 -4.02 -4.70
N CYS A 87 0.51 -3.82 -5.96
CA CYS A 87 0.00 -4.63 -7.08
C CYS A 87 0.47 -6.10 -6.97
N ALA A 88 1.76 -6.32 -6.67
CA ALA A 88 2.30 -7.67 -6.49
C ALA A 88 1.70 -8.38 -5.26
N GLU A 89 1.40 -7.64 -4.18
CA GLU A 89 0.70 -8.17 -3.01
C GLU A 89 -0.72 -8.64 -3.36
N ALA A 90 -1.43 -7.88 -4.19
CA ALA A 90 -2.75 -8.25 -4.66
C ALA A 90 -2.71 -9.52 -5.52
N ASP A 91 -1.73 -9.66 -6.42
CA ASP A 91 -1.52 -10.87 -7.22
C ASP A 91 -1.21 -12.08 -6.32
N ALA A 92 -0.35 -11.90 -5.31
CA ALA A 92 -0.03 -12.95 -4.33
C ALA A 92 -1.26 -13.40 -3.53
N SER A 93 -2.19 -12.48 -3.22
CA SER A 93 -3.44 -12.83 -2.54
C SER A 93 -4.36 -13.72 -3.37
N GLU A 94 -4.33 -13.59 -4.71
CA GLU A 94 -5.05 -14.49 -5.61
C GLU A 94 -4.52 -15.93 -5.53
N ASP A 95 -3.19 -16.07 -5.48
CA ASP A 95 -2.57 -17.40 -5.29
C ASP A 95 -2.88 -17.98 -3.89
N SER A 96 -3.05 -17.13 -2.86
CA SER A 96 -3.53 -17.57 -1.54
C SER A 96 -4.93 -18.17 -1.61
N LEU A 97 -5.86 -17.54 -2.35
CA LEU A 97 -7.21 -18.10 -2.56
C LEU A 97 -7.17 -19.41 -3.35
N ALA A 98 -6.32 -19.50 -4.37
CA ALA A 98 -6.11 -20.74 -5.13
C ALA A 98 -5.59 -21.87 -4.22
N TYR A 99 -4.63 -21.57 -3.35
CA TYR A 99 -4.13 -22.51 -2.34
C TYR A 99 -5.25 -23.04 -1.45
N ILE A 100 -6.08 -22.15 -0.87
CA ILE A 100 -7.16 -22.55 0.05
C ILE A 100 -8.17 -23.48 -0.66
N ARG A 101 -8.57 -23.14 -1.89
CA ARG A 101 -9.51 -23.96 -2.67
C ARG A 101 -8.94 -25.34 -3.01
N ALA A 102 -7.69 -25.38 -3.50
CA ALA A 102 -7.02 -26.62 -3.83
C ALA A 102 -6.84 -27.53 -2.60
N PHE A 103 -6.49 -26.93 -1.45
CA PHE A 103 -6.36 -27.64 -0.18
C PHE A 103 -7.68 -28.25 0.28
N LYS A 104 -8.78 -27.48 0.23
CA LYS A 104 -10.13 -27.96 0.56
C LYS A 104 -10.61 -29.07 -0.39
N ALA A 105 -10.26 -28.97 -1.67
CA ALA A 105 -10.56 -30.00 -2.68
C ALA A 105 -9.63 -31.23 -2.59
N GLN A 106 -8.71 -31.26 -1.61
CA GLN A 106 -7.69 -32.32 -1.44
C GLN A 106 -6.77 -32.49 -2.67
N ASN A 107 -6.68 -31.49 -3.52
CA ASN A 107 -5.73 -31.45 -4.64
C ASN A 107 -4.35 -30.99 -4.15
N ILE A 108 -3.59 -31.92 -3.61
CA ILE A 108 -2.31 -31.67 -2.93
C ILE A 108 -1.27 -31.01 -3.85
N ASN A 109 -1.21 -31.43 -5.12
CA ASN A 109 -0.21 -30.89 -6.06
C ASN A 109 -0.53 -29.44 -6.40
N GLU A 110 -1.77 -29.12 -6.72
CA GLU A 110 -2.20 -27.74 -6.97
C GLU A 110 -2.03 -26.85 -5.73
N ALA A 111 -2.39 -27.37 -4.54
CA ALA A 111 -2.20 -26.65 -3.29
C ALA A 111 -0.72 -26.29 -3.04
N LYS A 112 0.19 -27.25 -3.24
CA LYS A 112 1.64 -26.99 -3.11
C LYS A 112 2.12 -25.95 -4.11
N ASP A 113 1.69 -26.04 -5.36
CA ASP A 113 2.09 -25.11 -6.42
C ASP A 113 1.55 -23.70 -6.18
N ALA A 114 0.27 -23.57 -5.85
CA ALA A 114 -0.35 -22.29 -5.47
C ALA A 114 0.37 -21.66 -4.27
N ARG A 115 0.73 -22.44 -3.26
CA ARG A 115 1.49 -21.94 -2.10
C ARG A 115 2.89 -21.45 -2.46
N ILE A 116 3.54 -22.07 -3.44
CA ILE A 116 4.84 -21.62 -3.96
C ILE A 116 4.67 -20.30 -4.73
N ARG A 117 3.66 -20.19 -5.59
CA ARG A 117 3.36 -18.94 -6.32
C ARG A 117 3.06 -17.80 -5.36
N GLU A 118 2.21 -18.02 -4.36
CA GLU A 118 1.90 -17.05 -3.31
C GLU A 118 3.16 -16.50 -2.63
N LYS A 119 4.05 -17.38 -2.15
CA LYS A 119 5.30 -16.97 -1.50
C LYS A 119 6.22 -16.18 -2.43
N ARG A 120 6.32 -16.57 -3.69
CA ARG A 120 7.08 -15.84 -4.72
C ARG A 120 6.48 -14.45 -4.98
N GLY A 121 5.15 -14.36 -5.04
CA GLY A 121 4.43 -13.09 -5.19
C GLY A 121 4.69 -12.15 -4.01
N TYR A 122 4.58 -12.64 -2.78
CA TYR A 122 4.91 -11.84 -1.58
C TYR A 122 6.39 -11.46 -1.52
N ALA A 123 7.32 -12.27 -2.00
CA ALA A 123 8.73 -11.88 -2.08
C ALA A 123 8.94 -10.71 -3.06
N ILE A 124 8.24 -10.70 -4.20
CA ILE A 124 8.26 -9.57 -5.13
C ILE A 124 7.66 -8.31 -4.48
N ALA A 125 6.53 -8.45 -3.79
CA ALA A 125 5.90 -7.36 -3.06
C ALA A 125 6.85 -6.77 -2.01
N ALA A 126 7.42 -7.62 -1.16
CA ALA A 126 8.37 -7.23 -0.12
C ALA A 126 9.59 -6.48 -0.68
N ALA A 127 10.19 -6.98 -1.75
CA ALA A 127 11.35 -6.34 -2.37
C ALA A 127 11.02 -4.93 -2.91
N ARG A 128 9.86 -4.75 -3.54
CA ARG A 128 9.40 -3.46 -4.05
C ARG A 128 9.06 -2.49 -2.92
N GLN A 129 8.30 -2.94 -1.92
CA GLN A 129 7.92 -2.15 -0.74
C GLN A 129 9.17 -1.75 0.07
N TYR A 130 10.13 -2.64 0.23
CA TYR A 130 11.41 -2.34 0.88
C TYR A 130 12.21 -1.30 0.10
N LYS A 131 12.21 -1.39 -1.24
CA LYS A 131 12.84 -0.36 -2.09
C LYS A 131 12.16 1.00 -1.93
N ALA A 132 10.84 1.05 -1.81
CA ALA A 132 10.12 2.29 -1.50
C ALA A 132 10.56 2.90 -0.15
N TYR A 133 10.64 2.08 0.90
CA TYR A 133 11.17 2.49 2.19
C TYR A 133 12.61 3.03 2.09
N GLN A 134 13.50 2.33 1.38
CA GLN A 134 14.89 2.77 1.18
C GLN A 134 14.97 4.12 0.45
N ASN A 135 14.10 4.37 -0.54
CA ASN A 135 14.03 5.66 -1.21
C ASN A 135 13.58 6.77 -0.25
N MET A 136 12.63 6.49 0.65
CA MET A 136 12.24 7.44 1.71
C MET A 136 13.41 7.74 2.65
N VAL A 137 14.13 6.71 3.08
CA VAL A 137 15.31 6.86 3.95
C VAL A 137 16.42 7.67 3.27
N HIS A 138 16.65 7.44 1.99
CA HIS A 138 17.66 8.17 1.22
C HIS A 138 17.29 9.67 1.07
N GLU A 139 16.02 9.96 0.86
CA GLU A 139 15.52 11.35 0.67
C GLU A 139 15.43 12.13 1.99
N PHE A 140 14.91 11.50 3.07
CA PHE A 140 14.51 12.21 4.29
C PHE A 140 15.27 11.78 5.56
N GLY A 141 16.09 10.73 5.45
CA GLY A 141 16.77 10.12 6.59
C GLY A 141 15.98 8.97 7.23
N GLU A 142 16.64 8.25 8.12
CA GLU A 142 16.07 7.06 8.77
C GLU A 142 15.01 7.45 9.81
N PRO A 143 13.81 6.81 9.80
CA PRO A 143 12.77 7.07 10.78
C PRO A 143 13.12 6.52 12.16
N GLY A 144 12.45 7.04 13.19
CA GLY A 144 12.61 6.57 14.56
C GLY A 144 13.79 7.19 15.32
N GLY A 145 14.44 8.20 14.76
CA GLY A 145 15.46 8.99 15.45
C GLY A 145 14.90 9.83 16.60
N LYS A 146 15.79 10.48 17.38
CA LYS A 146 15.40 11.35 18.53
C LYS A 146 14.62 12.61 18.10
N LYS A 147 14.75 13.03 16.87
CA LYS A 147 14.09 14.23 16.32
C LYS A 147 13.41 13.88 15.01
N CYS A 148 12.23 14.45 14.80
CA CYS A 148 11.54 14.36 13.53
C CYS A 148 12.28 15.14 12.44
N PRO A 149 12.28 14.65 11.19
CA PRO A 149 12.85 15.41 10.08
C PRO A 149 12.05 16.69 9.81
N SER A 150 12.73 17.70 9.27
CA SER A 150 12.06 18.93 8.80
C SER A 150 11.43 18.67 7.44
N LEU A 151 10.12 18.53 7.40
CA LEU A 151 9.36 18.15 6.21
C LEU A 151 8.46 19.30 5.74
N SER A 152 8.51 19.63 4.45
CA SER A 152 7.48 20.47 3.83
C SER A 152 6.11 19.76 3.84
N LYS A 153 5.02 20.49 3.58
CA LYS A 153 3.68 19.88 3.50
C LYS A 153 3.61 18.72 2.49
N LYS A 154 4.26 18.86 1.34
CA LYS A 154 4.34 17.80 0.32
C LYS A 154 5.18 16.62 0.80
N ASP A 155 6.31 16.88 1.46
CA ASP A 155 7.24 15.84 1.90
C ASP A 155 6.65 14.95 2.99
N ARG A 156 5.73 15.50 3.81
CA ARG A 156 5.02 14.71 4.83
C ARG A 156 4.22 13.56 4.24
N VAL A 157 3.64 13.71 3.04
CA VAL A 157 2.93 12.62 2.35
C VAL A 157 3.91 11.52 1.94
N TYR A 158 5.06 11.87 1.34
CA TYR A 158 6.09 10.89 1.00
C TYR A 158 6.64 10.18 2.24
N TRP A 159 6.83 10.93 3.33
CA TRP A 159 7.23 10.37 4.61
C TRP A 159 6.20 9.37 5.16
N ALA A 160 4.91 9.72 5.17
CA ALA A 160 3.83 8.83 5.61
C ALA A 160 3.82 7.53 4.80
N LEU A 161 3.82 7.65 3.47
CA LEU A 161 3.72 6.51 2.56
C LEU A 161 4.99 5.65 2.54
N GLY A 162 6.18 6.26 2.68
CA GLY A 162 7.43 5.53 2.80
C GLY A 162 7.53 4.71 4.10
N ASN A 163 7.06 5.27 5.23
CA ASN A 163 6.94 4.51 6.48
C ASN A 163 5.91 3.38 6.37
N LEU A 164 4.76 3.62 5.76
CA LEU A 164 3.78 2.56 5.50
C LEU A 164 4.36 1.46 4.61
N ALA A 165 5.11 1.81 3.56
CA ALA A 165 5.78 0.83 2.70
C ALA A 165 6.80 -0.01 3.49
N GLY A 166 7.49 0.57 4.48
CA GLY A 166 8.39 -0.16 5.38
C GLY A 166 7.64 -1.22 6.21
N LEU A 167 6.47 -0.87 6.77
CA LEU A 167 5.61 -1.83 7.48
C LEU A 167 5.13 -2.95 6.55
N GLN A 168 4.65 -2.58 5.36
CA GLN A 168 4.19 -3.54 4.36
C GLN A 168 5.33 -4.48 3.91
N ALA A 169 6.56 -3.97 3.74
CA ALA A 169 7.72 -4.77 3.37
C ALA A 169 8.01 -5.87 4.39
N VAL A 170 7.99 -5.54 5.68
CA VAL A 170 8.19 -6.52 6.76
C VAL A 170 7.08 -7.59 6.73
N MET A 171 5.82 -7.17 6.59
CA MET A 171 4.67 -8.10 6.56
C MET A 171 4.72 -9.01 5.34
N SER A 172 5.00 -8.47 4.15
CA SER A 172 5.12 -9.25 2.91
C SER A 172 6.30 -10.23 2.96
N ASP A 173 7.44 -9.83 3.55
CA ASP A 173 8.60 -10.71 3.69
C ASP A 173 8.33 -11.86 4.68
N LEU A 174 7.59 -11.62 5.76
CA LEU A 174 7.14 -12.67 6.66
C LEU A 174 6.26 -13.70 5.94
N ARG A 175 5.32 -13.25 5.10
CA ARG A 175 4.49 -14.13 4.25
C ARG A 175 5.33 -14.89 3.21
N ALA A 176 6.40 -14.30 2.72
CA ALA A 176 7.39 -14.91 1.83
C ALA A 176 8.40 -15.82 2.57
N GLN A 177 8.24 -16.06 3.86
CA GLN A 177 9.18 -16.80 4.72
C GLN A 177 10.56 -16.12 4.86
N SER A 178 10.58 -14.80 4.87
CA SER A 178 11.78 -13.96 5.07
C SER A 178 12.89 -14.17 4.01
N VAL A 179 12.52 -14.53 2.78
CA VAL A 179 13.50 -14.77 1.70
C VAL A 179 14.12 -13.49 1.15
N VAL A 180 13.47 -12.32 1.30
CA VAL A 180 14.02 -11.01 0.93
C VAL A 180 14.94 -10.47 2.01
N ASN A 181 14.78 -10.97 3.23
CA ASN A 181 15.57 -10.61 4.40
C ASN A 181 15.42 -9.12 4.78
N VAL A 182 14.18 -8.62 4.76
CA VAL A 182 13.85 -7.26 5.20
C VAL A 182 14.14 -7.14 6.71
N PRO A 183 14.92 -6.14 7.15
CA PRO A 183 15.23 -5.97 8.58
C PRO A 183 13.96 -5.76 9.41
N LYS A 184 13.74 -6.59 10.43
CA LYS A 184 12.49 -6.59 11.21
C LYS A 184 12.35 -5.37 12.13
N ASP A 185 13.45 -4.71 12.49
CA ASP A 185 13.47 -3.48 13.26
C ASP A 185 12.85 -2.26 12.52
N ILE A 186 12.70 -2.36 11.19
CA ILE A 186 11.98 -1.39 10.37
C ILE A 186 10.56 -1.17 10.91
N ALA A 187 9.86 -2.22 11.37
CA ALA A 187 8.53 -2.07 11.93
C ALA A 187 8.48 -1.05 13.08
N MET A 188 9.41 -1.18 14.03
CA MET A 188 9.49 -0.24 15.16
C MET A 188 9.96 1.17 14.74
N LYS A 189 10.87 1.25 13.78
CA LYS A 189 11.37 2.53 13.26
C LYS A 189 10.26 3.31 12.54
N THR A 190 9.48 2.63 11.71
CA THR A 190 8.39 3.24 10.92
C THR A 190 7.23 3.69 11.79
N VAL A 191 6.85 2.93 12.82
CA VAL A 191 5.84 3.38 13.80
C VAL A 191 6.29 4.69 14.43
N ARG A 192 7.53 4.77 14.94
CA ARG A 192 8.08 6.02 15.50
C ARG A 192 8.18 7.14 14.46
N GLY A 193 8.50 6.80 13.21
CA GLY A 193 8.54 7.77 12.10
C GLY A 193 7.18 8.37 11.82
N LEU A 194 6.11 7.59 11.87
CA LEU A 194 4.74 8.06 11.70
C LEU A 194 4.30 9.00 12.83
N GLN A 195 4.80 8.85 14.05
CA GLN A 195 4.52 9.77 15.16
C GLN A 195 5.06 11.20 14.93
N CYS A 196 5.87 11.42 13.90
CA CYS A 196 6.29 12.76 13.47
C CYS A 196 5.21 13.52 12.69
N LEU A 197 4.08 12.89 12.41
CA LEU A 197 2.98 13.45 11.64
C LEU A 197 1.77 13.73 12.54
N ASP A 198 0.99 14.76 12.20
CA ASP A 198 -0.29 15.02 12.84
C ASP A 198 -1.29 13.90 12.48
N ASN A 199 -1.95 13.35 13.49
CA ASN A 199 -2.86 12.20 13.31
C ASN A 199 -4.09 12.54 12.47
N GLN A 200 -4.64 13.74 12.63
CA GLN A 200 -5.83 14.17 11.89
C GLN A 200 -5.48 14.51 10.44
N GLU A 201 -4.35 15.21 10.21
CA GLU A 201 -3.88 15.53 8.86
C GLU A 201 -3.57 14.25 8.05
N PHE A 202 -3.10 13.18 8.72
CA PHE A 202 -2.69 11.91 8.09
C PHE A 202 -3.65 10.75 8.38
N TRP A 203 -4.95 11.04 8.34
CA TRP A 203 -6.02 10.04 8.17
C TRP A 203 -6.08 8.99 9.28
N GLY A 204 -5.64 9.32 10.48
CA GLY A 204 -5.54 8.38 11.59
C GLY A 204 -4.38 7.38 11.47
N LEU A 205 -3.57 7.43 10.40
CA LEU A 205 -2.51 6.46 10.15
C LEU A 205 -1.43 6.40 11.25
N PRO A 206 -0.94 7.54 11.81
CA PRO A 206 0.00 7.50 12.94
C PRO A 206 -0.54 6.74 14.15
N LEU A 207 -1.78 7.02 14.54
CA LEU A 207 -2.42 6.34 15.67
C LEU A 207 -2.69 4.87 15.36
N ALA A 208 -3.14 4.53 14.14
CA ALA A 208 -3.35 3.14 13.72
C ALA A 208 -2.05 2.32 13.82
N ALA A 209 -0.93 2.86 13.35
CA ALA A 209 0.36 2.19 13.45
C ALA A 209 0.81 2.00 14.91
N GLN A 210 0.59 3.00 15.76
CA GLN A 210 0.92 2.92 17.19
C GLN A 210 0.03 1.92 17.92
N ALA A 211 -1.28 1.97 17.72
CA ALA A 211 -2.23 1.02 18.30
C ALA A 211 -1.95 -0.42 17.82
N GLY A 212 -1.61 -0.58 16.54
CA GLY A 212 -1.20 -1.87 15.99
C GLY A 212 0.03 -2.44 16.68
N LEU A 213 1.02 -1.59 17.00
CA LEU A 213 2.18 -2.00 17.79
C LEU A 213 1.78 -2.49 19.18
N TRP A 214 0.90 -1.76 19.89
CA TRP A 214 0.42 -2.13 21.22
C TRP A 214 -0.40 -3.44 21.20
N ILE A 215 -1.18 -3.69 20.14
CA ILE A 215 -1.92 -4.95 19.97
C ILE A 215 -0.98 -6.13 19.79
N LEU A 216 0.05 -5.97 18.95
CA LEU A 216 1.01 -7.05 18.66
C LEU A 216 2.06 -7.21 19.76
N MET A 217 2.32 -6.18 20.56
CA MET A 217 3.28 -6.14 21.65
C MET A 217 2.65 -5.49 22.91
N PRO A 218 1.77 -6.19 23.61
CA PRO A 218 0.94 -5.61 24.70
C PRO A 218 1.76 -4.93 25.82
N ASP A 219 2.94 -5.43 26.11
CA ASP A 219 3.83 -4.87 27.15
C ASP A 219 4.34 -3.45 26.78
N THR A 220 4.11 -2.98 25.56
CA THR A 220 4.51 -1.64 25.12
C THR A 220 3.38 -0.60 25.21
N ALA A 221 2.16 -1.03 25.52
CA ALA A 221 1.03 -0.14 25.70
C ALA A 221 1.15 0.63 27.03
N PRO A 222 0.82 1.94 27.07
CA PRO A 222 0.74 2.68 28.32
C PRO A 222 -0.33 2.10 29.26
N GLU A 223 -0.11 2.23 30.56
CA GLU A 223 -1.09 1.78 31.55
C GLU A 223 -2.46 2.48 31.36
N GLY A 224 -3.54 1.71 31.39
CA GLY A 224 -4.91 2.20 31.21
C GLY A 224 -5.32 2.50 29.78
N VAL A 225 -4.46 2.29 28.78
CA VAL A 225 -4.80 2.43 27.35
C VAL A 225 -5.30 1.10 26.81
N ASP A 226 -6.50 1.10 26.20
CA ASP A 226 -7.00 -0.02 25.41
C ASP A 226 -6.59 0.15 23.95
N PRO A 227 -5.65 -0.66 23.42
CA PRO A 227 -5.17 -0.52 22.04
C PRO A 227 -6.26 -0.68 20.98
N TRP A 228 -7.32 -1.46 21.24
CA TRP A 228 -8.42 -1.61 20.28
C TRP A 228 -9.34 -0.38 20.22
N VAL A 229 -9.52 0.32 21.34
CA VAL A 229 -10.23 1.60 21.38
C VAL A 229 -9.47 2.65 20.57
N GLU A 230 -8.14 2.71 20.72
CA GLU A 230 -7.29 3.62 19.96
C GLU A 230 -7.28 3.27 18.46
N MET A 231 -7.24 1.97 18.12
CA MET A 231 -7.35 1.52 16.74
C MET A 231 -8.67 1.94 16.09
N ALA A 232 -9.78 1.78 16.81
CA ALA A 232 -11.09 2.22 16.35
C ALA A 232 -11.18 3.76 16.21
N ALA A 233 -10.50 4.52 17.07
CA ALA A 233 -10.39 5.97 16.94
C ALA A 233 -9.59 6.37 15.69
N ALA A 234 -8.50 5.67 15.41
CA ALA A 234 -7.71 5.86 14.19
C ALA A 234 -8.54 5.56 12.92
N ALA A 235 -9.31 4.48 12.91
CA ALA A 235 -10.20 4.15 11.81
C ALA A 235 -11.26 5.23 11.56
N ARG A 236 -11.85 5.82 12.62
CA ARG A 236 -12.75 6.98 12.47
C ARG A 236 -12.07 8.16 11.78
N GLY A 237 -10.81 8.47 12.15
CA GLY A 237 -10.03 9.51 11.46
C GLY A 237 -9.84 9.24 9.95
N GLY A 238 -9.69 7.96 9.57
CA GLY A 238 -9.69 7.53 8.18
C GLY A 238 -11.03 7.74 7.46
N SER A 239 -12.15 7.43 8.13
CA SER A 239 -13.50 7.69 7.62
C SER A 239 -13.73 9.18 7.38
N ASP A 240 -13.48 10.00 8.40
CA ASP A 240 -13.73 11.45 8.39
C ASP A 240 -12.93 12.16 7.30
N SER A 241 -11.73 11.66 7.02
CA SER A 241 -10.84 12.23 6.00
C SER A 241 -11.13 11.72 4.57
N GLY A 242 -11.86 10.61 4.44
CA GLY A 242 -12.08 9.90 3.17
C GLY A 242 -10.84 9.18 2.62
N VAL A 243 -9.84 8.89 3.47
CA VAL A 243 -8.65 8.09 3.13
C VAL A 243 -8.47 6.97 4.15
N ARG A 244 -9.01 5.81 3.87
CA ARG A 244 -9.21 4.71 4.83
C ARG A 244 -7.98 3.80 5.00
N LEU A 245 -6.76 4.33 4.90
CA LEU A 245 -5.54 3.56 5.16
C LEU A 245 -5.48 2.99 6.59
N SER A 246 -5.98 3.76 7.58
CA SER A 246 -6.08 3.30 8.97
C SER A 246 -7.02 2.10 9.13
N HIS A 247 -8.10 1.99 8.33
CA HIS A 247 -8.95 0.79 8.30
C HIS A 247 -8.21 -0.43 7.77
N ALA A 248 -7.37 -0.25 6.73
CA ALA A 248 -6.57 -1.37 6.22
C ALA A 248 -5.56 -1.84 7.27
N VAL A 249 -4.93 -0.91 8.00
CA VAL A 249 -4.06 -1.25 9.15
C VAL A 249 -4.85 -2.01 10.21
N GLU A 250 -6.04 -1.54 10.59
CA GLU A 250 -6.92 -2.22 11.56
C GLU A 250 -7.20 -3.66 11.15
N VAL A 251 -7.65 -3.89 9.92
CA VAL A 251 -7.98 -5.25 9.42
C VAL A 251 -6.74 -6.14 9.39
N VAL A 252 -5.60 -5.64 8.93
CA VAL A 252 -4.35 -6.41 8.86
C VAL A 252 -3.83 -6.77 10.25
N ILE A 253 -3.90 -5.85 11.22
CA ILE A 253 -3.50 -6.10 12.60
C ILE A 253 -4.45 -7.08 13.29
N ALA A 254 -5.76 -6.93 13.10
CA ALA A 254 -6.75 -7.86 13.65
C ALA A 254 -6.54 -9.28 13.10
N ASP A 255 -6.27 -9.40 11.81
CA ASP A 255 -5.95 -10.69 11.16
C ASP A 255 -4.66 -11.30 11.72
N GLY A 256 -3.61 -10.48 11.86
CA GLY A 256 -2.31 -10.90 12.42
C GLY A 256 -2.37 -11.27 13.90
N SER A 257 -3.31 -10.71 14.67
CA SER A 257 -3.52 -11.03 16.09
C SER A 257 -4.28 -12.36 16.31
N GLY A 258 -4.82 -12.94 15.23
CA GLY A 258 -5.59 -14.19 15.31
C GLY A 258 -6.96 -14.05 15.98
N ASN A 259 -7.54 -12.83 15.96
CA ASN A 259 -8.87 -12.55 16.51
C ASN A 259 -9.92 -12.40 15.38
N PRO A 260 -10.66 -13.48 15.06
CA PRO A 260 -11.58 -13.48 13.91
C PRO A 260 -12.77 -12.52 14.09
N GLU A 261 -13.22 -12.26 15.32
CA GLU A 261 -14.32 -11.32 15.56
C GLU A 261 -13.86 -9.88 15.29
N GLN A 262 -12.68 -9.50 15.76
CA GLN A 262 -12.11 -8.18 15.49
C GLN A 262 -11.89 -7.95 13.98
N VAL A 263 -11.45 -8.98 13.25
CA VAL A 263 -11.30 -8.89 11.79
C VAL A 263 -12.67 -8.59 11.13
N ARG A 264 -13.72 -9.34 11.51
CA ARG A 264 -15.07 -9.15 10.97
C ARG A 264 -15.62 -7.77 11.32
N ASP A 265 -15.43 -7.31 12.53
CA ASP A 265 -15.89 -6.00 12.97
C ASP A 265 -15.16 -4.85 12.27
N ALA A 266 -13.85 -4.97 12.07
CA ALA A 266 -13.05 -4.03 11.29
C ALA A 266 -13.53 -3.95 9.82
N ILE A 267 -13.79 -5.11 9.18
CA ILE A 267 -14.34 -5.18 7.81
C ILE A 267 -15.75 -4.56 7.75
N ARG A 268 -16.63 -4.82 8.75
CA ARG A 268 -17.96 -4.22 8.82
C ARG A 268 -17.88 -2.71 8.98
N ARG A 269 -16.98 -2.20 9.83
CA ARG A 269 -16.73 -0.78 10.03
C ARG A 269 -16.30 -0.09 8.74
N HIS A 270 -15.38 -0.70 8.02
CA HIS A 270 -14.95 -0.19 6.72
C HIS A 270 -16.11 -0.17 5.72
N ALA A 271 -16.86 -1.25 5.59
CA ALA A 271 -18.00 -1.33 4.68
C ALA A 271 -19.11 -0.31 5.02
N ALA A 272 -19.33 -0.03 6.31
CA ALA A 272 -20.27 1.00 6.76
C ALA A 272 -19.78 2.41 6.36
N SER A 273 -18.48 2.70 6.57
CA SER A 273 -17.86 3.98 6.18
C SER A 273 -17.98 4.26 4.69
N LEU A 274 -17.82 3.25 3.83
CA LEU A 274 -17.97 3.42 2.37
C LEU A 274 -19.38 3.88 1.94
N LYS A 275 -20.40 3.64 2.76
CA LYS A 275 -21.79 4.04 2.46
C LYS A 275 -22.10 5.47 2.87
N VAL A 276 -21.37 6.00 3.84
CA VAL A 276 -21.63 7.29 4.47
C VAL A 276 -20.63 8.34 4.01
N ASP A 277 -19.34 7.99 4.02
CA ASP A 277 -18.25 8.93 3.84
C ASP A 277 -17.72 8.87 2.42
N LYS A 278 -17.65 10.03 1.76
CA LYS A 278 -17.10 10.12 0.39
C LYS A 278 -15.58 10.01 0.40
N PRO A 279 -14.97 9.35 -0.60
CA PRO A 279 -13.52 9.32 -0.73
C PRO A 279 -12.96 10.72 -0.97
N ASN A 280 -11.76 10.97 -0.42
CA ASN A 280 -11.00 12.18 -0.70
C ASN A 280 -10.49 12.14 -2.14
N ARG A 281 -10.86 13.13 -2.95
CA ARG A 281 -10.52 13.15 -4.38
C ARG A 281 -9.03 13.27 -4.65
N ASP A 282 -8.28 13.97 -3.79
CA ASP A 282 -6.84 14.16 -3.97
C ASP A 282 -6.03 12.89 -3.67
N TYR A 283 -6.62 11.95 -2.92
CA TYR A 283 -6.01 10.70 -2.47
C TYR A 283 -6.90 9.47 -2.75
N GLN A 284 -7.73 9.55 -3.77
CA GLN A 284 -8.71 8.51 -4.10
C GLN A 284 -8.06 7.15 -4.33
N LEU A 285 -6.88 7.10 -4.96
CA LEU A 285 -6.13 5.88 -5.17
C LEU A 285 -5.74 5.21 -3.84
N LEU A 286 -5.35 5.97 -2.82
CA LEU A 286 -4.98 5.42 -1.51
C LEU A 286 -6.18 4.78 -0.82
N ASP A 287 -7.36 5.40 -0.91
CA ASP A 287 -8.60 4.86 -0.38
C ASP A 287 -9.03 3.57 -1.08
N LEU A 288 -8.86 3.51 -2.41
CA LEU A 288 -9.10 2.30 -3.20
C LEU A 288 -8.13 1.16 -2.86
N VAL A 289 -6.84 1.48 -2.70
CA VAL A 289 -5.83 0.49 -2.29
C VAL A 289 -6.16 -0.08 -0.91
N ALA A 290 -6.55 0.77 0.05
CA ALA A 290 -7.00 0.33 1.37
C ALA A 290 -8.22 -0.60 1.27
N SER A 291 -9.23 -0.21 0.50
CA SER A 291 -10.45 -1.01 0.29
C SER A 291 -10.13 -2.36 -0.39
N ARG A 292 -9.20 -2.39 -1.34
CA ARG A 292 -8.75 -3.63 -1.99
C ARG A 292 -8.03 -4.57 -1.02
N GLN A 293 -7.17 -4.06 -0.14
CA GLN A 293 -6.51 -4.86 0.89
C GLN A 293 -7.54 -5.48 1.86
N ILE A 294 -8.53 -4.70 2.28
CA ILE A 294 -9.61 -5.18 3.15
C ILE A 294 -10.46 -6.23 2.44
N LEU A 295 -10.80 -6.01 1.18
CA LEU A 295 -11.55 -6.98 0.37
C LEU A 295 -10.76 -8.30 0.22
N ALA A 296 -9.43 -8.25 0.05
CA ALA A 296 -8.60 -9.45 -0.04
C ALA A 296 -8.66 -10.29 1.25
N VAL A 297 -8.70 -9.65 2.43
CA VAL A 297 -8.90 -10.37 3.71
C VAL A 297 -10.31 -10.93 3.79
N SER A 298 -11.34 -10.18 3.39
CA SER A 298 -12.72 -10.65 3.33
C SER A 298 -12.85 -11.86 2.38
N ASP A 299 -12.26 -11.79 1.20
CA ASP A 299 -12.26 -12.88 0.21
C ASP A 299 -11.60 -14.15 0.75
N ARG A 300 -10.52 -13.99 1.51
CA ARG A 300 -9.86 -15.12 2.18
C ARG A 300 -10.78 -15.77 3.20
N LEU A 301 -11.40 -15.00 4.09
CA LEU A 301 -12.33 -15.50 5.10
C LEU A 301 -13.53 -16.23 4.45
N TRP A 302 -14.13 -15.61 3.44
CA TRP A 302 -15.21 -16.23 2.67
C TRP A 302 -14.77 -17.53 1.99
N THR A 303 -13.58 -17.55 1.39
CA THR A 303 -13.03 -18.75 0.73
C THR A 303 -12.74 -19.86 1.76
N GLU A 304 -12.23 -19.51 2.93
CA GLU A 304 -12.05 -20.43 4.06
C GLU A 304 -13.39 -20.97 4.57
N GLY A 305 -14.42 -20.16 4.67
CA GLY A 305 -15.75 -20.59 5.12
C GLY A 305 -16.53 -21.39 4.09
N THR A 306 -16.58 -20.91 2.85
CA THR A 306 -17.53 -21.39 1.82
C THR A 306 -16.89 -21.99 0.57
N GLY A 307 -15.59 -21.73 0.32
CA GLY A 307 -14.91 -22.02 -0.95
C GLY A 307 -15.04 -20.91 -1.99
N SER A 308 -15.90 -19.92 -1.79
CA SER A 308 -16.16 -18.80 -2.70
C SER A 308 -15.70 -17.49 -2.10
N ARG A 309 -15.46 -16.48 -2.93
CA ARG A 309 -15.11 -15.11 -2.48
C ARG A 309 -16.31 -14.39 -1.89
N THR A 310 -16.04 -13.25 -1.28
CA THR A 310 -17.06 -12.26 -0.90
C THR A 310 -17.98 -11.98 -2.10
N PRO A 311 -19.30 -12.09 -1.95
CA PRO A 311 -20.24 -11.74 -3.03
C PRO A 311 -20.10 -10.27 -3.45
N VAL A 312 -20.45 -9.96 -4.69
CA VAL A 312 -20.50 -8.57 -5.16
C VAL A 312 -21.46 -7.77 -4.29
N GLY A 313 -20.99 -6.65 -3.74
CA GLY A 313 -21.76 -5.83 -2.77
C GLY A 313 -21.85 -6.43 -1.36
N GLY A 314 -21.24 -7.59 -1.10
CA GLY A 314 -21.29 -8.30 0.17
C GLY A 314 -20.19 -7.96 1.17
N LEU A 315 -19.35 -6.95 0.89
CA LEU A 315 -18.32 -6.53 1.84
C LEU A 315 -18.97 -6.11 3.18
N GLY A 316 -18.46 -6.65 4.28
CA GLY A 316 -19.02 -6.43 5.62
C GLY A 316 -20.12 -7.41 6.02
N THR A 317 -20.45 -8.38 5.15
CA THR A 317 -21.32 -9.52 5.49
C THR A 317 -20.50 -10.80 5.53
N PHE A 318 -21.00 -11.82 6.25
CA PHE A 318 -20.38 -13.13 6.32
C PHE A 318 -21.42 -14.21 6.12
N TRP A 319 -20.99 -15.41 5.69
CA TRP A 319 -21.88 -16.53 5.32
C TRP A 319 -22.69 -17.09 6.49
N ASP A 320 -22.24 -16.83 7.69
CA ASP A 320 -22.84 -17.29 8.96
C ASP A 320 -23.55 -16.15 9.72
N ASP A 321 -23.65 -14.96 9.14
CA ASP A 321 -24.49 -13.89 9.67
C ASP A 321 -25.97 -14.37 9.69
N GLU A 322 -26.68 -14.09 10.77
CA GLU A 322 -28.11 -14.38 10.84
C GLU A 322 -28.84 -13.71 9.67
N LYS A 323 -29.54 -14.49 8.88
CA LYS A 323 -30.41 -13.96 7.83
C LYS A 323 -31.47 -13.10 8.53
N LYS A 324 -31.35 -11.78 8.43
CA LYS A 324 -32.49 -10.91 8.74
C LYS A 324 -33.66 -11.45 7.91
N SER A 325 -34.74 -11.88 8.58
CA SER A 325 -35.93 -12.40 7.90
C SER A 325 -36.28 -11.40 6.81
N ALA A 326 -36.29 -11.83 5.56
CA ALA A 326 -36.76 -11.02 4.47
C ALA A 326 -38.14 -10.51 4.91
N ALA A 327 -38.37 -9.20 4.86
CA ALA A 327 -39.72 -8.67 4.98
C ALA A 327 -40.58 -9.50 4.03
N PRO A 328 -41.78 -9.96 4.46
CA PRO A 328 -42.63 -10.80 3.63
C PRO A 328 -42.73 -10.11 2.26
N SER A 329 -42.32 -10.83 1.22
CA SER A 329 -42.50 -10.37 -0.16
C SER A 329 -44.02 -10.14 -0.28
N LEU A 330 -44.43 -8.91 -0.53
CA LEU A 330 -45.81 -8.63 -0.95
C LEU A 330 -46.05 -9.53 -2.17
N SER A 331 -46.92 -10.55 -1.97
CA SER A 331 -47.35 -11.39 -3.09
C SER A 331 -48.17 -10.48 -4.01
N ILE A 332 -47.92 -10.60 -5.32
CA ILE A 332 -48.74 -9.89 -6.32
C ILE A 332 -50.21 -10.33 -6.18
N ASP A 333 -50.47 -11.50 -5.64
CA ASP A 333 -51.81 -12.03 -5.38
C ASP A 333 -52.55 -11.24 -4.27
N ASP A 334 -51.80 -10.67 -3.26
CA ASP A 334 -52.37 -9.84 -2.22
C ASP A 334 -52.78 -8.41 -2.71
N LEU A 335 -52.37 -8.02 -3.93
CA LEU A 335 -52.72 -6.74 -4.57
C LEU A 335 -53.88 -6.87 -5.56
N LEU A 336 -54.39 -8.08 -5.79
CA LEU A 336 -55.44 -8.34 -6.75
C LEU A 336 -56.80 -8.72 -6.09
N GLU A 337 -56.89 -8.70 -4.74
CA GLU A 337 -58.10 -8.99 -3.96
C GLU A 337 -58.82 -7.75 -3.44
N ASP A 338 -58.76 -6.60 -4.12
CA ASP A 338 -59.63 -5.44 -3.87
C ASP A 338 -60.46 -5.07 -5.11
#